data_c1e514166cfe2e75cc49256f913c24b4
#
_entry.id   c1e514166cfe2e75cc49256f913c24b4
#
_cell.length_a   1.000
_cell.length_b   1.000
_cell.length_c   1.000
_cell.angle_alpha   90.00
_cell.angle_beta   90.00
_cell.angle_gamma   90.00
#
_symmetry.space_group_name_H-M   'P 1'
#
loop_
_entity.id
_entity.type
_entity.pdbx_description
1 polymer ?
#
loop_
_entity_poly.entity_id
_entity_poly.type
_entity_poly.pdbx_seq_one_letter_code
_entity_poly.pdbx_strand_id
1 'polypeptide(L)'
;FTLKEKKERIIMKPIEDYVVSIPDFPEPGIIFRDVTGVLQDAEGLHLAIDLMQEKLEGLDFDVIVGPESRGFIFGVPIAYNLKKPFIPIRKKGKLPRETVSAEYELEYGTATIEMHKDAIKPGREL
;
A
#
# COMPACT_ATOMS: atom_id res chain seq x y z
N PHE A 1 -11.77 -22.36 5.54
CA PHE A 1 -12.40 -21.76 6.73
C PHE A 1 -13.45 -22.68 7.30
N THR A 2 -13.51 -22.83 8.62
CA THR A 2 -14.58 -23.52 9.33
C THR A 2 -15.85 -22.65 9.29
N LEU A 3 -17.02 -23.26 9.59
CA LEU A 3 -18.28 -22.51 9.73
C LEU A 3 -18.21 -21.43 10.81
N LYS A 4 -17.43 -21.68 11.87
CA LYS A 4 -17.20 -20.71 12.94
C LYS A 4 -16.41 -19.50 12.44
N GLU A 5 -15.32 -19.74 11.70
CA GLU A 5 -14.51 -18.69 11.10
C GLU A 5 -15.31 -17.85 10.09
N LYS A 6 -16.17 -18.48 9.29
CA LYS A 6 -17.07 -17.77 8.38
C LYS A 6 -18.06 -16.88 9.12
N LYS A 7 -18.61 -17.35 10.24
CA LYS A 7 -19.52 -16.55 11.08
C LYS A 7 -18.80 -15.39 11.75
N GLU A 8 -17.59 -15.62 12.24
CA GLU A 8 -16.76 -14.56 12.82
C GLU A 8 -16.41 -13.49 11.80
N ARG A 9 -16.13 -13.84 10.55
CA ARG A 9 -15.91 -12.89 9.46
C ARG A 9 -17.15 -12.04 9.13
N ILE A 10 -18.35 -12.62 9.22
CA ILE A 10 -19.60 -11.90 8.92
C ILE A 10 -19.87 -10.80 9.96
N ILE A 11 -19.43 -10.98 11.20
CA ILE A 11 -19.61 -10.01 12.29
C ILE A 11 -18.42 -9.07 12.48
N MET A 12 -17.36 -9.20 11.67
CA MET A 12 -16.23 -8.27 11.69
C MET A 12 -16.65 -6.89 11.19
N LYS A 13 -16.11 -5.85 11.83
CA LYS A 13 -16.27 -4.47 11.37
C LYS A 13 -15.79 -4.32 9.92
N PRO A 14 -16.52 -3.59 9.09
CA PRO A 14 -16.02 -3.24 7.77
C PRO A 14 -14.75 -2.38 7.87
N ILE A 15 -13.90 -2.45 6.86
CA ILE A 15 -12.61 -1.75 6.86
C ILE A 15 -12.77 -0.23 7.07
N GLU A 16 -13.85 0.35 6.58
CA GLU A 16 -14.14 1.77 6.72
C GLU A 16 -14.25 2.22 8.18
N ASP A 17 -14.69 1.34 9.07
CA ASP A 17 -14.85 1.65 10.49
C ASP A 17 -13.53 1.79 11.24
N TYR A 18 -12.44 1.31 10.65
CA TYR A 18 -11.09 1.48 11.19
C TYR A 18 -10.42 2.78 10.75
N VAL A 19 -10.94 3.42 9.72
CA VAL A 19 -10.40 4.69 9.20
C VAL A 19 -10.96 5.85 10.03
N VAL A 20 -10.08 6.68 10.56
CA VAL A 20 -10.46 7.86 11.33
C VAL A 20 -10.67 9.03 10.38
N SER A 21 -11.85 9.66 10.48
CA SER A 21 -12.15 10.88 9.72
C SER A 21 -11.88 12.10 10.57
N ILE A 22 -10.99 12.97 10.10
CA ILE A 22 -10.61 14.19 10.77
C ILE A 22 -11.12 15.37 9.95
N PRO A 23 -12.18 16.06 10.42
CA PRO A 23 -12.70 17.21 9.70
C PRO A 23 -11.75 18.41 9.78
N ASP A 24 -11.79 19.26 8.79
CA ASP A 24 -11.01 20.50 8.71
C ASP A 24 -9.50 20.32 8.91
N PHE A 25 -8.94 19.26 8.32
CA PHE A 25 -7.51 18.95 8.39
C PHE A 25 -6.99 18.59 6.98
N PRO A 26 -5.82 19.10 6.57
CA PRO A 26 -5.00 20.13 7.23
C PRO A 26 -5.58 21.54 7.14
N GLU A 27 -6.65 21.72 6.39
CA GLU A 27 -7.30 23.02 6.15
C GLU A 27 -8.83 22.90 6.31
N PRO A 28 -9.53 24.02 6.61
CA PRO A 28 -10.99 24.02 6.68
C PRO A 28 -11.64 23.50 5.39
N GLY A 29 -12.68 22.69 5.54
CA GLY A 29 -13.42 22.09 4.43
C GLY A 29 -12.85 20.77 3.91
N ILE A 30 -11.70 20.32 4.39
CA ILE A 30 -11.08 19.04 4.02
C ILE A 30 -11.34 18.01 5.13
N ILE A 31 -11.85 16.85 4.74
CA ILE A 31 -11.96 15.70 5.65
C ILE A 31 -10.78 14.78 5.38
N PHE A 32 -9.85 14.72 6.32
CA PHE A 32 -8.71 13.83 6.23
C PHE A 32 -9.11 12.42 6.66
N ARG A 33 -8.78 11.44 5.84
CA ARG A 33 -9.01 10.01 6.15
C ARG A 33 -7.72 9.42 6.69
N ASP A 34 -7.66 9.25 7.99
CA ASP A 34 -6.48 8.74 8.65
C ASP A 34 -6.48 7.21 8.67
N VAL A 35 -5.59 6.62 7.89
CA VAL A 35 -5.43 5.16 7.80
C VAL A 35 -4.58 4.59 8.94
N THR A 36 -3.97 5.42 9.77
CA THR A 36 -3.20 4.92 10.92
C THR A 36 -4.10 4.20 11.93
N GLY A 37 -5.38 4.53 11.98
CA GLY A 37 -6.36 3.79 12.77
C GLY A 37 -6.46 2.32 12.37
N VAL A 38 -6.31 2.02 11.07
CA VAL A 38 -6.25 0.65 10.56
C VAL A 38 -5.00 -0.07 11.08
N LEU A 39 -3.86 0.62 11.08
CA LEU A 39 -2.58 0.05 11.51
C LEU A 39 -2.52 -0.22 13.01
N GLN A 40 -3.23 0.57 13.80
CA GLN A 40 -3.24 0.47 15.26
C GLN A 40 -4.08 -0.69 15.79
N ASP A 41 -4.94 -1.25 14.95
CA ASP A 41 -5.81 -2.35 15.32
C ASP A 41 -5.37 -3.63 14.60
N ALA A 42 -5.10 -4.69 15.37
CA ALA A 42 -4.59 -5.93 14.80
C ALA A 42 -5.56 -6.56 13.79
N GLU A 43 -6.86 -6.52 14.06
CA GLU A 43 -7.88 -7.04 13.14
C GLU A 43 -8.03 -6.14 11.92
N GLY A 44 -7.99 -4.81 12.12
CA GLY A 44 -8.04 -3.83 11.04
C GLY A 44 -6.86 -3.97 10.08
N LEU A 45 -5.66 -4.10 10.61
CA LEU A 45 -4.45 -4.31 9.80
C LEU A 45 -4.55 -5.62 9.00
N HIS A 46 -4.94 -6.71 9.65
CA HIS A 46 -5.10 -8.01 9.01
C HIS A 46 -6.15 -7.95 7.90
N LEU A 47 -7.29 -7.34 8.18
CA LEU A 47 -8.37 -7.16 7.21
C LEU A 47 -7.93 -6.33 6.01
N ALA A 48 -7.21 -5.24 6.23
CA ALA A 48 -6.73 -4.38 5.15
C ALA A 48 -5.82 -5.13 4.18
N ILE A 49 -4.86 -5.89 4.72
CA ILE A 49 -3.92 -6.68 3.91
C ILE A 49 -4.66 -7.77 3.16
N ASP A 50 -5.56 -8.49 3.82
CA ASP A 50 -6.35 -9.55 3.18
C ASP A 50 -7.22 -9.00 2.05
N LEU A 51 -7.90 -7.88 2.24
CA LEU A 51 -8.74 -7.27 1.22
C LEU A 51 -7.93 -6.80 0.01
N MET A 52 -6.77 -6.21 0.24
CA MET A 52 -5.87 -5.80 -0.85
C MET A 52 -5.36 -7.02 -1.61
N GLN A 53 -4.99 -8.07 -0.90
CA GLN A 53 -4.49 -9.30 -1.50
C GLN A 53 -5.56 -10.02 -2.30
N GLU A 54 -6.80 -10.05 -1.84
CA GLU A 54 -7.95 -10.60 -2.58
C GLU A 54 -8.13 -9.95 -3.95
N LYS A 55 -7.87 -8.64 -4.04
CA LYS A 55 -7.97 -7.91 -5.32
C LYS A 55 -6.90 -8.31 -6.33
N LEU A 56 -5.84 -8.95 -5.88
CA LEU A 56 -4.76 -9.43 -6.74
C LEU A 56 -4.99 -10.88 -7.21
N GLU A 57 -5.98 -11.56 -6.68
CA GLU A 57 -6.31 -12.92 -7.10
C GLU A 57 -6.69 -12.97 -8.58
N GLY A 58 -6.14 -13.94 -9.29
CA GLY A 58 -6.37 -14.10 -10.71
C GLY A 58 -5.53 -13.19 -11.61
N LEU A 59 -4.76 -12.27 -11.05
CA LEU A 59 -3.82 -11.44 -11.79
C LEU A 59 -2.47 -12.13 -11.89
N ASP A 60 -1.86 -12.06 -13.09
CA ASP A 60 -0.53 -12.60 -13.32
C ASP A 60 0.49 -11.46 -13.26
N PHE A 61 1.38 -11.51 -12.28
CA PHE A 61 2.43 -10.51 -12.08
C PHE A 61 3.63 -11.10 -11.33
N ASP A 62 4.77 -10.46 -11.44
CA ASP A 62 6.05 -10.97 -10.90
C ASP A 62 6.55 -10.22 -9.69
N VAL A 63 6.22 -8.95 -9.56
CA VAL A 63 6.74 -8.09 -8.49
C VAL A 63 5.67 -7.18 -7.94
N ILE A 64 5.86 -6.77 -6.68
CA ILE A 64 5.02 -5.76 -6.04
C ILE A 64 5.87 -4.52 -5.81
N VAL A 65 5.35 -3.38 -6.17
CA VAL A 65 5.99 -2.08 -5.96
C VAL A 65 5.16 -1.23 -5.03
N GLY A 66 5.81 -0.37 -4.27
CA GLY A 66 5.10 0.55 -3.40
C GLY A 66 5.89 1.82 -3.13
N PRO A 67 5.20 2.98 -3.12
CA PRO A 67 5.85 4.24 -2.80
C PRO A 67 6.04 4.41 -1.29
N GLU A 68 7.08 5.15 -0.90
CA GLU A 68 7.27 5.50 0.50
C GLU A 68 6.11 6.39 1.01
N SER A 69 5.68 6.25 2.23
CA SER A 69 6.05 5.19 3.17
C SER A 69 4.90 4.21 3.38
N ARG A 70 3.66 4.64 3.17
CA ARG A 70 2.46 3.82 3.38
C ARG A 70 2.42 2.62 2.44
N GLY A 71 2.91 2.77 1.22
CA GLY A 71 3.01 1.68 0.27
C GLY A 71 3.91 0.54 0.75
N PHE A 72 4.92 0.85 1.55
CA PHE A 72 5.79 -0.18 2.14
C PHE A 72 5.03 -1.02 3.19
N ILE A 73 4.23 -0.34 4.00
CA ILE A 73 3.50 -0.97 5.10
C ILE A 73 2.55 -2.06 4.59
N PHE A 74 1.84 -1.79 3.50
CA PHE A 74 0.89 -2.74 2.93
C PHE A 74 1.53 -3.65 1.87
N GLY A 75 2.44 -3.12 1.07
CA GLY A 75 3.06 -3.85 -0.03
C GLY A 75 3.97 -4.99 0.44
N VAL A 76 4.76 -4.76 1.48
CA VAL A 76 5.69 -5.78 1.98
C VAL A 76 4.96 -7.00 2.54
N PRO A 77 3.93 -6.88 3.39
CA PRO A 77 3.19 -8.05 3.84
C PRO A 77 2.54 -8.84 2.71
N ILE A 78 2.00 -8.17 1.71
CA ILE A 78 1.40 -8.83 0.54
C ILE A 78 2.46 -9.58 -0.26
N ALA A 79 3.60 -8.95 -0.53
CA ALA A 79 4.72 -9.58 -1.22
C ALA A 79 5.21 -10.81 -0.46
N TYR A 80 5.33 -10.72 0.85
CA TYR A 80 5.70 -11.82 1.72
C TYR A 80 4.71 -12.98 1.59
N ASN A 81 3.42 -12.71 1.69
CA ASN A 81 2.38 -13.73 1.59
C ASN A 81 2.35 -14.42 0.24
N LEU A 82 2.58 -13.67 -0.83
CA LEU A 82 2.56 -14.19 -2.20
C LEU A 82 3.92 -14.72 -2.67
N LYS A 83 4.95 -14.65 -1.83
CA LYS A 83 6.33 -15.05 -2.16
C LYS A 83 6.87 -14.34 -3.40
N LYS A 84 6.63 -13.03 -3.46
CA LYS A 84 7.09 -12.15 -4.54
C LYS A 84 8.02 -11.08 -4.00
N PRO A 85 8.94 -10.55 -4.82
CA PRO A 85 9.79 -9.46 -4.39
C PRO A 85 9.00 -8.17 -4.23
N PHE A 86 9.48 -7.31 -3.33
CA PHE A 86 8.98 -5.97 -3.16
C PHE A 86 10.02 -4.95 -3.58
N ILE A 87 9.63 -3.98 -4.39
CA ILE A 87 10.51 -2.95 -4.92
C ILE A 87 10.04 -1.59 -4.41
N PRO A 88 10.86 -0.90 -3.60
CA PRO A 88 10.50 0.41 -3.11
C PRO A 88 10.61 1.49 -4.18
N ILE A 89 9.60 2.35 -4.21
CA ILE A 89 9.63 3.61 -4.96
C ILE A 89 9.82 4.72 -3.94
N ARG A 90 10.84 5.55 -4.13
CA ARG A 90 11.20 6.58 -3.16
C ARG A 90 11.34 7.95 -3.81
N LYS A 91 11.31 8.97 -2.98
CA LYS A 91 11.59 10.34 -3.40
C LYS A 91 13.04 10.45 -3.85
N LYS A 92 13.29 11.39 -4.77
CA LYS A 92 14.62 11.64 -5.35
C LYS A 92 15.71 11.71 -4.28
N GLY A 93 16.81 11.04 -4.55
CA GLY A 93 18.03 11.10 -3.72
C GLY A 93 18.06 10.12 -2.56
N LYS A 94 17.02 9.28 -2.36
CA LYS A 94 16.98 8.35 -1.23
C LYS A 94 17.47 6.94 -1.54
N LEU A 95 17.62 6.59 -2.80
CA LEU A 95 18.10 5.27 -3.22
C LEU A 95 19.60 5.35 -3.56
N PRO A 96 20.41 4.39 -3.07
CA PRO A 96 21.87 4.50 -3.17
C PRO A 96 22.49 4.03 -4.49
N ARG A 97 21.75 3.26 -5.28
CA ARG A 97 22.25 2.75 -6.56
C ARG A 97 21.64 3.53 -7.71
N GLU A 98 22.04 3.21 -8.94
CA GLU A 98 21.49 3.82 -10.14
C GLU A 98 19.97 3.65 -10.20
N THR A 99 19.27 4.75 -10.52
CA THR A 99 17.81 4.81 -10.51
C THR A 99 17.26 5.18 -11.88
N VAL A 100 16.01 4.78 -12.09
CA VAL A 100 15.13 5.39 -13.09
C VAL A 100 14.13 6.27 -12.35
N SER A 101 13.75 7.39 -12.96
CA SER A 101 12.92 8.38 -12.29
C SER A 101 11.74 8.81 -13.14
N ALA A 102 10.70 9.31 -12.48
CA ALA A 102 9.54 9.92 -13.11
C ALA A 102 9.16 11.18 -12.33
N GLU A 103 8.85 12.24 -13.05
CA GLU A 103 8.32 13.46 -12.46
C GLU A 103 6.81 13.46 -12.51
N TYR A 104 6.19 14.04 -11.50
CA TYR A 104 4.75 14.28 -11.48
C TYR A 104 4.45 15.65 -10.90
N GLU A 105 3.35 16.24 -11.34
CA GLU A 105 2.93 17.56 -10.91
C GLU A 105 2.13 17.48 -9.61
N LEU A 106 2.43 18.41 -8.71
CA LEU A 106 1.66 18.72 -7.51
C LEU A 106 0.98 20.07 -7.69
N GLU A 107 0.02 20.41 -6.83
CA GLU A 107 -0.60 21.74 -6.82
C GLU A 107 0.43 22.86 -6.63
N TYR A 108 1.55 22.59 -5.97
CA TYR A 108 2.59 23.55 -5.61
C TYR A 108 3.97 23.22 -6.19
N GLY A 109 4.02 22.62 -7.38
CA GLY A 109 5.29 22.32 -8.03
C GLY A 109 5.34 20.90 -8.58
N THR A 110 6.54 20.37 -8.70
CA THR A 110 6.79 19.02 -9.19
C THR A 110 7.48 18.17 -8.12
N ALA A 111 7.24 16.88 -8.18
CA ALA A 111 7.97 15.91 -7.37
C ALA A 111 8.54 14.83 -8.27
N THR A 112 9.65 14.25 -7.86
CA THR A 112 10.32 13.17 -8.58
C THR A 112 10.38 11.94 -7.69
N ILE A 113 9.94 10.81 -8.23
CA ILE A 113 10.07 9.50 -7.60
C ILE A 113 11.08 8.67 -8.37
N GLU A 114 11.73 7.77 -7.65
CA GLU A 114 12.79 6.95 -8.20
C GLU A 114 12.62 5.49 -7.78
N MET A 115 13.10 4.60 -8.64
CA MET A 115 13.20 3.17 -8.40
C MET A 115 14.59 2.73 -8.85
N HIS A 116 15.20 1.74 -8.19
CA HIS A 116 16.46 1.18 -8.67
C HIS A 116 16.32 0.66 -10.10
N LYS A 117 17.25 1.03 -10.95
CA LYS A 117 17.26 0.63 -12.35
C LYS A 117 17.34 -0.89 -12.53
N ASP A 118 18.05 -1.58 -11.66
CA ASP A 118 18.22 -3.04 -11.67
C ASP A 118 17.09 -3.81 -11.01
N ALA A 119 16.09 -3.13 -10.44
CA ALA A 119 15.04 -3.75 -9.65
C ALA A 119 14.08 -4.60 -10.49
N ILE A 120 13.82 -4.17 -11.72
CA ILE A 120 12.91 -4.87 -12.62
C ILE A 120 13.71 -5.37 -13.81
N LYS A 121 13.73 -6.68 -13.98
CA LYS A 121 14.35 -7.33 -15.13
C LYS A 121 13.40 -7.35 -16.32
N PRO A 122 13.93 -7.34 -17.55
CA PRO A 122 13.09 -7.44 -18.75
C PRO A 122 12.15 -8.65 -18.68
N GLY A 123 10.90 -8.44 -19.08
CA GLY A 123 9.88 -9.48 -19.10
C GLY A 123 9.11 -9.69 -17.80
N ARG A 124 9.40 -8.92 -16.74
CA ARG A 124 8.64 -8.97 -15.50
C ARG A 124 7.43 -8.04 -15.53
N GLU A 125 6.33 -8.52 -14.98
CA GLU A 125 5.10 -7.76 -14.79
C GLU A 125 5.01 -7.17 -13.39
N LEU A 126 4.58 -5.94 -13.31
CA LEU A 126 4.33 -5.25 -12.05
C LEU A 126 2.91 -5.45 -11.57
#